data_63f0b903a7734210b9c13daeae22e5a7
#
_entry.id   63f0b903a7734210b9c13daeae22e5a7
#
_cell.length_a   1.000
_cell.length_b   1.000
_cell.length_c   1.000
_cell.angle_alpha   90.00
_cell.angle_beta   90.00
_cell.angle_gamma   90.00
#
_symmetry.space_group_name_H-M   'P 1'
#
loop_
_entity.id
_entity.type
_entity.pdbx_description
1 polymer ?
#
loop_
_entity_poly.entity_id
_entity_poly.type
_entity_poly.pdbx_seq_one_letter_code
_entity_poly.pdbx_strand_id
1 'polypeptide(L)'
;MKMPEHGRVWDEVKADMIARGGGDAAWRDGRTAVYVFNAGQDISRIQHEAYGLYMAENGLGPLAFPSLAQMEKDVIAMGLDLLHGSEGSTGTMTSGGTDSITMAIKTARDFARANGRPREGTNIVLAQSAHLAFDKAAHLMDIEVRRVPLKTDGTYEADPEAMGEAVDAATIMMVGSAPNFPHGIIDPIEALGDVAAKKNVWLHVDACVGGYFAPFARMNGVPVPAFDFEVPQVHSMSADLHKYGYCAKGASTVLFRSEDLYQYMPFDMAGWSGAPMKTPTLAGTRPGGAISAAWAVMNSLGVVGYREKQGLVCETRERIEEGVKRLGFEVLGNPMLGLVAFRHPDHHAFAIYGEIYRRGWFTSVTKEPPSLHLMLSPKHAEVVDDYLADLEASVATVAGGLAGPKVEARYS
;
A
#
# COMPACT_ATOMS: atom_id res chain seq x y z
N MET A 1 27.41 0.98 -19.57
CA MET A 1 28.53 0.59 -18.67
C MET A 1 28.92 -0.83 -19.00
N LYS A 2 30.23 -1.17 -19.08
CA LYS A 2 30.67 -2.57 -19.26
C LYS A 2 31.01 -3.15 -17.89
N MET A 3 30.84 -4.47 -17.73
CA MET A 3 31.35 -5.18 -16.57
C MET A 3 32.87 -5.03 -16.48
N PRO A 4 33.45 -4.70 -15.33
CA PRO A 4 34.90 -4.61 -15.20
C PRO A 4 35.53 -5.99 -15.40
N GLU A 5 36.68 -6.01 -16.07
CA GLU A 5 37.44 -7.25 -16.33
C GLU A 5 37.96 -7.87 -15.03
N HIS A 6 38.39 -7.03 -14.10
CA HIS A 6 38.84 -7.43 -12.77
C HIS A 6 37.90 -6.84 -11.69
N GLY A 7 37.69 -7.59 -10.60
CA GLY A 7 36.94 -7.08 -9.45
C GLY A 7 37.60 -5.85 -8.83
N ARG A 8 36.78 -4.91 -8.36
CA ARG A 8 37.22 -3.73 -7.62
C ARG A 8 37.25 -4.02 -6.12
N VAL A 9 38.11 -3.30 -5.41
CA VAL A 9 38.14 -3.37 -3.93
C VAL A 9 36.82 -2.89 -3.36
N TRP A 10 36.32 -3.58 -2.32
CA TRP A 10 35.02 -3.30 -1.73
C TRP A 10 34.84 -1.84 -1.26
N ASP A 11 35.86 -1.27 -0.62
CA ASP A 11 35.81 0.12 -0.12
C ASP A 11 35.62 1.15 -1.24
N GLU A 12 36.22 0.93 -2.42
CA GLU A 12 35.96 1.77 -3.59
C GLU A 12 34.56 1.63 -4.13
N VAL A 13 34.04 0.40 -4.20
CA VAL A 13 32.65 0.12 -4.64
C VAL A 13 31.66 0.76 -3.68
N LYS A 14 31.91 0.63 -2.37
CA LYS A 14 31.10 1.24 -1.31
C LYS A 14 31.10 2.77 -1.39
N ALA A 15 32.26 3.37 -1.61
CA ALA A 15 32.37 4.83 -1.80
C ALA A 15 31.56 5.31 -3.02
N ASP A 16 31.64 4.58 -4.15
CA ASP A 16 30.84 4.87 -5.34
C ASP A 16 29.34 4.75 -5.08
N MET A 17 28.90 3.75 -4.31
CA MET A 17 27.49 3.58 -3.92
C MET A 17 27.00 4.77 -3.09
N ILE A 18 27.79 5.21 -2.11
CA ILE A 18 27.47 6.37 -1.27
C ILE A 18 27.41 7.65 -2.14
N ALA A 19 28.40 7.85 -3.01
CA ALA A 19 28.43 9.02 -3.88
C ALA A 19 27.21 9.07 -4.84
N ARG A 20 26.77 7.94 -5.37
CA ARG A 20 25.57 7.84 -6.22
C ARG A 20 24.29 8.21 -5.48
N GLY A 21 24.18 7.86 -4.19
CA GLY A 21 23.06 8.24 -3.34
C GLY A 21 23.00 9.72 -2.96
N GLY A 22 24.04 10.50 -3.27
CA GLY A 22 24.10 11.93 -2.91
C GLY A 22 23.06 12.82 -3.60
N GLY A 23 22.42 12.33 -4.69
CA GLY A 23 21.30 13.00 -5.36
C GLY A 23 19.91 12.51 -4.95
N ASP A 24 19.83 11.53 -4.05
CA ASP A 24 18.56 11.01 -3.59
C ASP A 24 17.84 12.00 -2.67
N ALA A 25 16.50 11.92 -2.61
CA ALA A 25 15.73 12.72 -1.69
C ALA A 25 16.15 12.46 -0.23
N ALA A 26 16.19 13.51 0.59
CA ALA A 26 16.65 13.45 1.99
C ALA A 26 15.61 12.78 2.91
N TRP A 27 15.26 11.53 2.63
CA TRP A 27 14.21 10.80 3.34
C TRP A 27 14.53 10.53 4.82
N ARG A 28 15.84 10.42 5.17
CA ARG A 28 16.28 10.25 6.56
C ARG A 28 16.00 11.47 7.41
N ASP A 29 15.95 12.64 6.79
CA ASP A 29 15.66 13.92 7.43
C ASP A 29 14.16 14.28 7.38
N GLY A 30 13.30 13.35 6.94
CA GLY A 30 11.85 13.56 6.85
C GLY A 30 11.39 14.40 5.66
N ARG A 31 12.28 14.67 4.68
CA ARG A 31 11.97 15.48 3.47
C ARG A 31 11.24 14.72 2.37
N THR A 32 10.78 13.48 2.63
CA THR A 32 10.08 12.64 1.67
C THR A 32 8.79 12.11 2.26
N ALA A 33 7.65 12.61 1.81
CA ALA A 33 6.33 12.20 2.27
C ALA A 33 5.62 11.26 1.27
N VAL A 34 6.39 10.31 0.72
CA VAL A 34 5.93 9.23 -0.17
C VAL A 34 7.03 8.16 -0.24
N TYR A 35 6.70 6.92 -0.60
CA TYR A 35 7.59 5.76 -0.83
C TYR A 35 8.35 5.23 0.39
N VAL A 36 8.74 6.05 1.37
CA VAL A 36 9.53 5.66 2.52
C VAL A 36 8.73 5.85 3.81
N PHE A 37 8.66 4.80 4.62
CA PHE A 37 7.97 4.77 5.91
C PHE A 37 9.02 4.70 7.02
N ASN A 38 9.52 5.87 7.45
CA ASN A 38 10.59 5.96 8.43
C ASN A 38 10.00 5.97 9.86
N ALA A 39 10.15 4.85 10.55
CA ALA A 39 9.67 4.68 11.92
C ALA A 39 10.73 4.96 13.01
N GLY A 40 11.93 5.37 12.59
CA GLY A 40 13.06 5.66 13.48
C GLY A 40 14.28 4.75 13.24
N GLN A 41 15.41 5.15 13.81
CA GLN A 41 16.68 4.43 13.62
C GLN A 41 16.70 3.06 14.31
N ASP A 42 16.00 2.92 15.43
CA ASP A 42 15.82 1.67 16.16
C ASP A 42 15.18 0.60 15.28
N ILE A 43 14.09 0.94 14.60
CA ILE A 43 13.40 0.02 13.67
C ILE A 43 14.26 -0.24 12.43
N SER A 44 14.91 0.78 11.89
CA SER A 44 15.83 0.61 10.75
C SER A 44 16.98 -0.35 11.07
N ARG A 45 17.51 -0.32 12.30
CA ARG A 45 18.53 -1.25 12.75
C ARG A 45 18.00 -2.69 12.82
N ILE A 46 16.79 -2.89 13.40
CA ILE A 46 16.16 -4.21 13.50
C ILE A 46 15.93 -4.79 12.09
N GLN A 47 15.39 -3.98 11.16
CA GLN A 47 15.22 -4.39 9.77
C GLN A 47 16.54 -4.86 9.15
N HIS A 48 17.60 -4.08 9.31
CA HIS A 48 18.90 -4.37 8.71
C HIS A 48 19.52 -5.65 9.26
N GLU A 49 19.53 -5.81 10.58
CA GLU A 49 20.08 -6.98 11.26
C GLU A 49 19.29 -8.25 10.92
N ALA A 50 17.97 -8.20 11.03
CA ALA A 50 17.11 -9.35 10.72
C ALA A 50 17.17 -9.76 9.25
N TYR A 51 17.19 -8.78 8.34
CA TYR A 51 17.35 -9.04 6.91
C TYR A 51 18.67 -9.74 6.60
N GLY A 52 19.76 -9.28 7.22
CA GLY A 52 21.10 -9.84 7.04
C GLY A 52 21.20 -11.29 7.53
N LEU A 53 20.50 -11.64 8.62
CA LEU A 53 20.50 -13.00 9.18
C LEU A 53 19.93 -14.05 8.22
N TYR A 54 18.99 -13.68 7.35
CA TYR A 54 18.28 -14.58 6.42
C TYR A 54 18.43 -14.14 4.95
N MET A 55 19.49 -13.44 4.62
CA MET A 55 19.68 -12.86 3.29
C MET A 55 19.84 -13.93 2.20
N ALA A 56 20.41 -15.10 2.55
CA ALA A 56 20.68 -16.19 1.61
C ALA A 56 19.56 -17.22 1.55
N GLU A 57 18.64 -17.24 2.52
CA GLU A 57 17.56 -18.20 2.60
C GLU A 57 16.42 -17.86 1.64
N ASN A 58 15.70 -18.92 1.21
CA ASN A 58 14.69 -18.82 0.17
C ASN A 58 13.33 -19.36 0.66
N GLY A 59 12.32 -18.49 0.67
CA GLY A 59 10.94 -18.84 1.04
C GLY A 59 10.26 -19.87 0.10
N LEU A 60 10.87 -20.21 -1.04
CA LEU A 60 10.37 -21.28 -1.92
C LEU A 60 10.58 -22.69 -1.32
N GLY A 61 11.62 -22.86 -0.48
CA GLY A 61 12.01 -24.18 0.03
C GLY A 61 11.68 -24.38 1.51
N PRO A 62 10.41 -24.58 1.92
CA PRO A 62 10.03 -24.68 3.32
C PRO A 62 10.64 -25.90 4.03
N LEU A 63 10.99 -26.96 3.29
CA LEU A 63 11.66 -28.12 3.84
C LEU A 63 13.16 -27.85 4.14
N ALA A 64 13.80 -27.00 3.35
CA ALA A 64 15.18 -26.59 3.57
C ALA A 64 15.30 -25.50 4.65
N PHE A 65 14.31 -24.64 4.75
CA PHE A 65 14.28 -23.48 5.66
C PHE A 65 13.01 -23.47 6.53
N PRO A 66 12.82 -24.44 7.43
CA PRO A 66 11.60 -24.55 8.24
C PRO A 66 11.42 -23.38 9.21
N SER A 67 12.51 -22.74 9.69
CA SER A 67 12.43 -21.54 10.53
C SER A 67 11.82 -20.36 9.76
N LEU A 68 12.22 -20.20 8.50
CA LEU A 68 11.68 -19.12 7.65
C LEU A 68 10.19 -19.38 7.33
N ALA A 69 9.83 -20.63 7.04
CA ALA A 69 8.44 -21.00 6.83
C ALA A 69 7.57 -20.77 8.08
N GLN A 70 8.14 -20.97 9.29
CA GLN A 70 7.42 -20.68 10.53
C GLN A 70 7.27 -19.17 10.75
N MET A 71 8.31 -18.36 10.49
CA MET A 71 8.22 -16.89 10.56
C MET A 71 7.15 -16.34 9.62
N GLU A 72 7.04 -16.86 8.40
CA GLU A 72 5.98 -16.47 7.47
C GLU A 72 4.59 -16.79 8.03
N LYS A 73 4.39 -17.99 8.58
CA LYS A 73 3.13 -18.38 9.22
C LYS A 73 2.78 -17.47 10.40
N ASP A 74 3.76 -17.12 11.22
CA ASP A 74 3.55 -16.22 12.37
C ASP A 74 3.15 -14.82 11.88
N VAL A 75 3.79 -14.28 10.85
CA VAL A 75 3.43 -12.98 10.25
C VAL A 75 2.00 -13.00 9.72
N ILE A 76 1.61 -14.05 9.00
CA ILE A 76 0.24 -14.20 8.50
C ILE A 76 -0.76 -14.33 9.65
N ALA A 77 -0.45 -15.12 10.68
CA ALA A 77 -1.31 -15.27 11.85
C ALA A 77 -1.52 -13.94 12.60
N MET A 78 -0.44 -13.18 12.84
CA MET A 78 -0.52 -11.83 13.44
C MET A 78 -1.33 -10.87 12.57
N GLY A 79 -1.19 -10.92 11.24
CA GLY A 79 -1.97 -10.10 10.32
C GLY A 79 -3.45 -10.45 10.33
N LEU A 80 -3.78 -11.73 10.36
CA LEU A 80 -5.16 -12.21 10.43
C LEU A 80 -5.84 -11.87 11.76
N ASP A 81 -5.14 -12.05 12.88
CA ASP A 81 -5.64 -11.65 14.21
C ASP A 81 -5.96 -10.15 14.25
N LEU A 82 -5.05 -9.33 13.73
CA LEU A 82 -5.22 -7.87 13.66
C LEU A 82 -6.41 -7.45 12.78
N LEU A 83 -6.72 -8.20 11.73
CA LEU A 83 -7.74 -7.90 10.71
C LEU A 83 -8.99 -8.78 10.84
N HIS A 84 -9.29 -9.27 12.04
CA HIS A 84 -10.49 -10.06 12.38
C HIS A 84 -10.65 -11.33 11.51
N GLY A 85 -9.54 -11.97 11.12
CA GLY A 85 -9.58 -13.28 10.46
C GLY A 85 -10.14 -14.35 11.40
N SER A 86 -10.94 -15.27 10.85
CA SER A 86 -11.46 -16.44 11.57
C SER A 86 -10.45 -17.59 11.59
N GLU A 87 -10.75 -18.67 12.32
CA GLU A 87 -9.91 -19.90 12.38
C GLU A 87 -9.61 -20.50 10.99
N GLY A 88 -10.52 -20.37 10.02
CA GLY A 88 -10.33 -20.84 8.65
C GLY A 88 -9.65 -19.84 7.71
N SER A 89 -9.30 -18.65 8.21
CA SER A 89 -8.63 -17.63 7.39
C SER A 89 -7.16 -17.98 7.19
N THR A 90 -6.62 -17.60 6.03
CA THR A 90 -5.26 -17.93 5.63
C THR A 90 -4.66 -16.84 4.74
N GLY A 91 -3.41 -16.99 4.34
CA GLY A 91 -2.75 -16.04 3.46
C GLY A 91 -1.31 -16.40 3.14
N THR A 92 -0.65 -15.49 2.46
CA THR A 92 0.76 -15.64 2.05
C THR A 92 1.44 -14.29 2.04
N MET A 93 2.72 -14.25 2.42
CA MET A 93 3.55 -13.09 2.17
C MET A 93 3.92 -13.01 0.69
N THR A 94 3.91 -11.80 0.16
CA THR A 94 4.26 -11.47 -1.22
C THR A 94 5.35 -10.40 -1.26
N SER A 95 5.86 -10.10 -2.44
CA SER A 95 6.95 -9.14 -2.64
C SER A 95 6.51 -7.67 -2.55
N GLY A 96 5.21 -7.40 -2.47
CA GLY A 96 4.65 -6.04 -2.41
C GLY A 96 3.19 -6.00 -2.82
N GLY A 97 2.51 -4.87 -2.60
CA GLY A 97 1.08 -4.70 -2.88
C GLY A 97 0.69 -5.07 -4.31
N THR A 98 1.51 -4.75 -5.30
CA THR A 98 1.26 -5.15 -6.70
C THR A 98 1.22 -6.67 -6.87
N ASP A 99 2.12 -7.41 -6.20
CA ASP A 99 2.12 -8.88 -6.20
C ASP A 99 0.88 -9.42 -5.47
N SER A 100 0.56 -8.88 -4.28
CA SER A 100 -0.64 -9.22 -3.51
C SER A 100 -1.93 -9.04 -4.33
N ILE A 101 -2.08 -7.89 -4.99
CA ILE A 101 -3.22 -7.56 -5.85
C ILE A 101 -3.28 -8.49 -7.06
N THR A 102 -2.13 -8.76 -7.70
CA THR A 102 -2.06 -9.68 -8.85
C THR A 102 -2.53 -11.07 -8.44
N MET A 103 -2.08 -11.56 -7.30
CA MET A 103 -2.48 -12.88 -6.79
C MET A 103 -3.95 -12.90 -6.35
N ALA A 104 -4.48 -11.82 -5.78
CA ALA A 104 -5.90 -11.71 -5.45
C ALA A 104 -6.79 -11.79 -6.71
N ILE A 105 -6.45 -11.03 -7.77
CA ILE A 105 -7.19 -11.08 -9.05
C ILE A 105 -7.10 -12.48 -9.69
N LYS A 106 -5.89 -13.08 -9.70
CA LYS A 106 -5.69 -14.45 -10.20
C LYS A 106 -6.59 -15.43 -9.45
N THR A 107 -6.65 -15.32 -8.13
CA THR A 107 -7.44 -16.20 -7.27
C THR A 107 -8.93 -16.04 -7.54
N ALA A 108 -9.44 -14.82 -7.58
CA ALA A 108 -10.84 -14.54 -7.90
C ALA A 108 -11.23 -15.00 -9.31
N ARG A 109 -10.33 -14.83 -10.30
CA ARG A 109 -10.52 -15.33 -11.66
C ARG A 109 -10.67 -16.85 -11.70
N ASP A 110 -9.76 -17.56 -11.03
CA ASP A 110 -9.75 -19.03 -11.08
C ASP A 110 -10.92 -19.61 -10.26
N PHE A 111 -11.26 -18.98 -9.14
CA PHE A 111 -12.50 -19.27 -8.39
C PHE A 111 -13.75 -19.06 -9.27
N ALA A 112 -13.85 -17.92 -9.93
CA ALA A 112 -14.99 -17.60 -10.80
C ALA A 112 -15.15 -18.63 -11.94
N ARG A 113 -14.04 -19.03 -12.58
CA ARG A 113 -14.01 -20.06 -13.62
C ARG A 113 -14.43 -21.44 -13.11
N ALA A 114 -13.97 -21.81 -11.92
CA ALA A 114 -14.36 -23.06 -11.26
C ALA A 114 -15.87 -23.09 -10.91
N ASN A 115 -16.47 -21.91 -10.68
CA ASN A 115 -17.88 -21.75 -10.36
C ASN A 115 -18.74 -21.35 -11.58
N GLY A 116 -18.28 -21.65 -12.81
CA GLY A 116 -19.06 -21.56 -14.03
C GLY A 116 -19.21 -20.16 -14.64
N ARG A 117 -18.43 -19.16 -14.19
CA ARG A 117 -18.44 -17.86 -14.84
C ARG A 117 -17.75 -17.92 -16.21
N PRO A 118 -18.21 -17.09 -17.18
CA PRO A 118 -17.64 -17.06 -18.52
C PRO A 118 -16.17 -16.66 -18.50
N ARG A 119 -15.40 -17.20 -19.45
CA ARG A 119 -13.98 -16.80 -19.62
C ARG A 119 -13.85 -15.54 -20.47
N GLU A 120 -14.74 -15.37 -21.43
CA GLU A 120 -14.79 -14.20 -22.32
C GLU A 120 -15.43 -13.01 -21.61
N GLY A 121 -14.92 -11.82 -21.87
CA GLY A 121 -15.43 -10.57 -21.28
C GLY A 121 -15.19 -10.44 -19.78
N THR A 122 -14.30 -11.27 -19.21
CA THR A 122 -13.95 -11.20 -17.78
C THR A 122 -13.54 -9.78 -17.38
N ASN A 123 -14.16 -9.27 -16.32
CA ASN A 123 -13.89 -7.91 -15.85
C ASN A 123 -13.84 -7.81 -14.32
N ILE A 124 -13.24 -6.70 -13.85
CA ILE A 124 -13.26 -6.26 -12.46
C ILE A 124 -13.86 -4.86 -12.36
N VAL A 125 -14.61 -4.59 -11.29
CA VAL A 125 -15.24 -3.29 -11.02
C VAL A 125 -14.56 -2.65 -9.84
N LEU A 126 -14.13 -1.40 -10.00
CA LEU A 126 -13.43 -0.66 -8.95
C LEU A 126 -13.68 0.86 -9.06
N ALA A 127 -13.51 1.57 -7.96
CA ALA A 127 -13.63 3.02 -7.94
C ALA A 127 -12.49 3.69 -8.72
N GLN A 128 -12.73 4.90 -9.25
CA GLN A 128 -11.71 5.68 -9.96
C GLN A 128 -10.45 5.94 -9.12
N SER A 129 -10.59 6.00 -7.80
CA SER A 129 -9.48 6.18 -6.84
C SER A 129 -8.66 4.91 -6.56
N ALA A 130 -9.10 3.72 -7.01
CA ALA A 130 -8.38 2.48 -6.75
C ALA A 130 -6.98 2.49 -7.39
N HIS A 131 -6.03 1.84 -6.73
CA HIS A 131 -4.62 1.86 -7.12
C HIS A 131 -4.37 1.24 -8.50
N LEU A 132 -3.47 1.83 -9.29
CA LEU A 132 -3.12 1.38 -10.66
C LEU A 132 -2.53 -0.05 -10.74
N ALA A 133 -2.19 -0.66 -9.62
CA ALA A 133 -1.78 -2.06 -9.59
C ALA A 133 -2.88 -3.02 -10.07
N PHE A 134 -4.15 -2.65 -9.91
CA PHE A 134 -5.29 -3.41 -10.46
C PHE A 134 -5.28 -3.40 -11.98
N ASP A 135 -5.07 -2.23 -12.61
CA ASP A 135 -4.97 -2.13 -14.08
C ASP A 135 -3.78 -2.92 -14.61
N LYS A 136 -2.63 -2.82 -13.92
CA LYS A 136 -1.43 -3.57 -14.30
C LYS A 136 -1.66 -5.08 -14.24
N ALA A 137 -2.26 -5.58 -13.17
CA ALA A 137 -2.56 -7.00 -13.00
C ALA A 137 -3.63 -7.48 -14.01
N ALA A 138 -4.67 -6.70 -14.20
CA ALA A 138 -5.73 -6.98 -15.17
C ALA A 138 -5.19 -7.02 -16.61
N HIS A 139 -4.32 -6.06 -16.96
CA HIS A 139 -3.64 -6.05 -18.27
C HIS A 139 -2.80 -7.32 -18.49
N LEU A 140 -2.07 -7.79 -17.49
CA LEU A 140 -1.28 -9.03 -17.58
C LEU A 140 -2.14 -10.29 -17.76
N MET A 141 -3.41 -10.24 -17.34
CA MET A 141 -4.33 -11.38 -17.36
C MET A 141 -5.42 -11.28 -18.43
N ASP A 142 -5.39 -10.26 -19.28
CA ASP A 142 -6.43 -9.96 -20.28
C ASP A 142 -7.83 -9.83 -19.65
N ILE A 143 -7.91 -9.02 -18.59
CA ILE A 143 -9.13 -8.72 -17.82
C ILE A 143 -9.48 -7.25 -18.04
N GLU A 144 -10.76 -6.96 -18.35
CA GLU A 144 -11.26 -5.60 -18.46
C GLU A 144 -11.33 -4.93 -17.08
N VAL A 145 -10.91 -3.66 -16.99
CA VAL A 145 -11.08 -2.84 -15.79
C VAL A 145 -12.20 -1.85 -16.00
N ARG A 146 -13.24 -1.91 -15.18
CA ARG A 146 -14.36 -0.96 -15.17
C ARG A 146 -14.19 -0.01 -13.98
N ARG A 147 -13.70 1.20 -14.28
CA ARG A 147 -13.57 2.26 -13.28
C ARG A 147 -14.85 3.06 -13.16
N VAL A 148 -15.40 3.12 -11.95
CA VAL A 148 -16.61 3.85 -11.61
C VAL A 148 -16.23 5.18 -10.97
N PRO A 149 -16.87 6.29 -11.37
CA PRO A 149 -16.65 7.59 -10.71
C PRO A 149 -16.90 7.54 -9.20
N LEU A 150 -16.22 8.40 -8.46
CA LEU A 150 -16.46 8.58 -7.04
C LEU A 150 -17.78 9.31 -6.80
N LYS A 151 -18.29 9.25 -5.57
CA LYS A 151 -19.41 10.11 -5.14
C LYS A 151 -19.07 11.58 -5.39
N THR A 152 -20.07 12.35 -5.78
CA THR A 152 -19.93 13.79 -6.10
C THR A 152 -20.24 14.72 -4.92
N ASP A 153 -20.44 14.15 -3.73
CA ASP A 153 -20.80 14.85 -2.49
C ASP A 153 -19.61 15.46 -1.73
N GLY A 154 -18.40 15.31 -2.26
CA GLY A 154 -17.15 15.78 -1.65
C GLY A 154 -16.51 14.82 -0.67
N THR A 155 -17.06 13.61 -0.48
CA THR A 155 -16.46 12.58 0.38
C THR A 155 -15.27 11.86 -0.26
N TYR A 156 -15.19 11.82 -1.58
CA TYR A 156 -14.19 11.06 -2.37
C TYR A 156 -14.22 9.55 -2.12
N GLU A 157 -15.37 9.04 -1.71
CA GLU A 157 -15.63 7.61 -1.52
C GLU A 157 -16.05 6.92 -2.82
N ALA A 158 -15.84 5.62 -2.89
CA ALA A 158 -16.49 4.77 -3.88
C ALA A 158 -18.02 4.88 -3.78
N ASP A 159 -18.72 4.79 -4.92
CA ASP A 159 -20.18 4.75 -4.99
C ASP A 159 -20.66 3.30 -5.10
N PRO A 160 -21.22 2.71 -4.04
CA PRO A 160 -21.67 1.31 -4.07
C PRO A 160 -22.79 1.04 -5.07
N GLU A 161 -23.70 2.00 -5.28
CA GLU A 161 -24.81 1.84 -6.23
C GLU A 161 -24.29 1.81 -7.67
N ALA A 162 -23.51 2.80 -8.05
CA ALA A 162 -22.88 2.89 -9.37
C ALA A 162 -21.93 1.70 -9.63
N MET A 163 -21.17 1.25 -8.63
CA MET A 163 -20.36 0.04 -8.75
C MET A 163 -21.23 -1.21 -8.97
N GLY A 164 -22.36 -1.32 -8.26
CA GLY A 164 -23.32 -2.40 -8.44
C GLY A 164 -23.96 -2.43 -9.84
N GLU A 165 -24.22 -1.28 -10.45
CA GLU A 165 -24.70 -1.16 -11.82
C GLU A 165 -23.67 -1.62 -12.85
N ALA A 166 -22.38 -1.39 -12.59
CA ALA A 166 -21.28 -1.80 -13.45
C ALA A 166 -21.00 -3.32 -13.43
N VAL A 167 -21.56 -4.06 -12.46
CA VAL A 167 -21.39 -5.52 -12.33
C VAL A 167 -22.28 -6.26 -13.31
N ASP A 168 -21.70 -7.17 -14.09
CA ASP A 168 -22.41 -8.10 -14.98
C ASP A 168 -22.06 -9.58 -14.72
N ALA A 169 -22.54 -10.48 -15.58
CA ALA A 169 -22.31 -11.92 -15.43
C ALA A 169 -20.82 -12.33 -15.57
N ALA A 170 -20.01 -11.53 -16.24
CA ALA A 170 -18.57 -11.78 -16.45
C ALA A 170 -17.69 -11.09 -15.40
N THR A 171 -18.27 -10.29 -14.50
CA THR A 171 -17.52 -9.64 -13.41
C THR A 171 -17.05 -10.67 -12.40
N ILE A 172 -15.75 -10.71 -12.14
CA ILE A 172 -15.13 -11.66 -11.20
C ILE A 172 -14.82 -11.04 -9.84
N MET A 173 -14.67 -9.72 -9.77
CA MET A 173 -14.26 -9.03 -8.54
C MET A 173 -14.78 -7.59 -8.51
N MET A 174 -15.24 -7.17 -7.32
CA MET A 174 -15.35 -5.76 -6.93
C MET A 174 -14.22 -5.42 -5.96
N VAL A 175 -13.76 -4.16 -6.01
CA VAL A 175 -12.67 -3.68 -5.17
C VAL A 175 -13.10 -2.46 -4.37
N GLY A 176 -12.88 -2.47 -3.05
CA GLY A 176 -12.90 -1.31 -2.18
C GLY A 176 -11.52 -1.04 -1.60
N SER A 177 -11.22 0.20 -1.25
CA SER A 177 -9.91 0.60 -0.73
C SER A 177 -10.00 1.06 0.73
N ALA A 178 -9.03 0.68 1.54
CA ALA A 178 -8.95 1.08 2.95
C ALA A 178 -7.52 1.50 3.35
N PRO A 179 -7.15 2.78 3.15
CA PRO A 179 -7.82 3.82 2.37
C PRO A 179 -7.42 3.81 0.88
N ASN A 180 -8.15 4.55 0.03
CA ASN A 180 -7.70 4.84 -1.32
C ASN A 180 -6.45 5.75 -1.29
N PHE A 181 -5.53 5.51 -2.24
CA PHE A 181 -4.26 6.25 -2.25
C PHE A 181 -4.42 7.74 -2.55
N PRO A 182 -5.24 8.19 -3.53
CA PRO A 182 -5.24 9.61 -3.91
C PRO A 182 -5.73 10.56 -2.82
N HIS A 183 -6.68 10.13 -1.99
CA HIS A 183 -7.36 11.02 -1.05
C HIS A 183 -7.23 10.59 0.43
N GLY A 184 -6.76 9.34 0.68
CA GLY A 184 -6.66 8.79 2.04
C GLY A 184 -8.02 8.41 2.66
N ILE A 185 -9.03 8.20 1.84
CA ILE A 185 -10.41 7.92 2.26
C ILE A 185 -10.66 6.41 2.27
N ILE A 186 -11.25 5.91 3.34
CA ILE A 186 -11.72 4.53 3.43
C ILE A 186 -13.05 4.42 2.70
N ASP A 187 -13.13 3.57 1.69
CA ASP A 187 -14.38 3.32 0.96
C ASP A 187 -15.44 2.66 1.87
N PRO A 188 -16.73 2.80 1.56
CA PRO A 188 -17.82 2.24 2.37
C PRO A 188 -17.92 0.71 2.18
N ILE A 189 -16.96 -0.03 2.79
CA ILE A 189 -16.76 -1.48 2.56
C ILE A 189 -17.99 -2.32 2.94
N GLU A 190 -18.74 -1.95 4.01
CA GLU A 190 -19.97 -2.65 4.38
C GLU A 190 -21.02 -2.55 3.27
N ALA A 191 -21.23 -1.35 2.72
CA ALA A 191 -22.18 -1.13 1.62
C ALA A 191 -21.73 -1.84 0.33
N LEU A 192 -20.43 -1.81 0.03
CA LEU A 192 -19.85 -2.59 -1.08
C LEU A 192 -20.03 -4.10 -0.86
N GLY A 193 -19.93 -4.56 0.38
CA GLY A 193 -20.19 -5.94 0.78
C GLY A 193 -21.63 -6.38 0.50
N ASP A 194 -22.60 -5.54 0.84
CA ASP A 194 -24.00 -5.80 0.54
C ASP A 194 -24.28 -5.91 -0.97
N VAL A 195 -23.65 -5.03 -1.75
CA VAL A 195 -23.73 -5.09 -3.22
C VAL A 195 -23.08 -6.36 -3.75
N ALA A 196 -21.88 -6.69 -3.29
CA ALA A 196 -21.15 -7.88 -3.70
C ALA A 196 -21.93 -9.17 -3.41
N ALA A 197 -22.59 -9.25 -2.25
CA ALA A 197 -23.46 -10.36 -1.89
C ALA A 197 -24.67 -10.48 -2.83
N LYS A 198 -25.39 -9.39 -3.08
CA LYS A 198 -26.55 -9.36 -3.99
C LYS A 198 -26.18 -9.75 -5.41
N LYS A 199 -24.98 -9.38 -5.87
CA LYS A 199 -24.47 -9.66 -7.23
C LYS A 199 -23.69 -10.97 -7.30
N ASN A 200 -23.49 -11.65 -6.18
CA ASN A 200 -22.67 -12.87 -6.06
C ASN A 200 -21.30 -12.71 -6.72
N VAL A 201 -20.57 -11.65 -6.35
CA VAL A 201 -19.25 -11.32 -6.88
C VAL A 201 -18.24 -11.25 -5.74
N TRP A 202 -16.97 -11.59 -6.02
CA TRP A 202 -15.87 -11.49 -5.04
C TRP A 202 -15.65 -10.04 -4.62
N LEU A 203 -15.57 -9.77 -3.31
CA LEU A 203 -15.13 -8.48 -2.78
C LEU A 203 -13.69 -8.59 -2.28
N HIS A 204 -12.81 -7.79 -2.85
CA HIS A 204 -11.43 -7.60 -2.38
C HIS A 204 -11.29 -6.23 -1.74
N VAL A 205 -10.59 -6.15 -0.61
CA VAL A 205 -10.24 -4.87 0.02
C VAL A 205 -8.75 -4.60 -0.16
N ASP A 206 -8.44 -3.53 -0.89
CA ASP A 206 -7.08 -3.00 -0.94
C ASP A 206 -6.78 -2.21 0.33
N ALA A 207 -6.20 -2.89 1.29
CA ALA A 207 -5.70 -2.34 2.53
C ALA A 207 -4.16 -2.26 2.54
N CYS A 208 -3.52 -2.15 1.38
CA CYS A 208 -2.06 -2.00 1.26
C CYS A 208 -1.50 -0.86 2.13
N VAL A 209 -2.29 0.18 2.33
CA VAL A 209 -1.93 1.30 3.23
C VAL A 209 -2.49 1.08 4.63
N GLY A 210 -3.77 0.73 4.76
CA GLY A 210 -4.47 0.73 6.03
C GLY A 210 -4.37 -0.56 6.85
N GLY A 211 -4.04 -1.71 6.24
CA GLY A 211 -4.09 -3.00 6.92
C GLY A 211 -3.24 -3.07 8.20
N TYR A 212 -2.04 -2.50 8.15
CA TYR A 212 -1.15 -2.39 9.33
C TYR A 212 -1.13 -0.98 9.93
N PHE A 213 -2.18 -0.18 9.68
CA PHE A 213 -2.38 1.14 10.30
C PHE A 213 -3.75 1.24 11.00
N ALA A 214 -4.82 1.03 10.25
CA ALA A 214 -6.19 1.30 10.68
C ALA A 214 -6.60 0.59 11.97
N PRO A 215 -6.24 -0.69 12.23
CA PRO A 215 -6.54 -1.34 13.50
C PRO A 215 -5.91 -0.63 14.70
N PHE A 216 -4.67 -0.17 14.60
CA PHE A 216 -4.00 0.54 15.69
C PHE A 216 -4.55 1.96 15.88
N ALA A 217 -4.93 2.64 14.79
CA ALA A 217 -5.63 3.92 14.86
C ALA A 217 -6.99 3.76 15.58
N ARG A 218 -7.74 2.70 15.28
CA ARG A 218 -9.00 2.35 15.97
C ARG A 218 -8.76 2.10 17.47
N MET A 219 -7.71 1.37 17.83
CA MET A 219 -7.31 1.15 19.23
C MET A 219 -6.90 2.46 19.95
N ASN A 220 -6.50 3.48 19.22
CA ASN A 220 -6.22 4.83 19.72
C ASN A 220 -7.44 5.75 19.72
N GLY A 221 -8.64 5.25 19.37
CA GLY A 221 -9.89 5.99 19.40
C GLY A 221 -10.27 6.72 18.10
N VAL A 222 -9.51 6.52 17.00
CA VAL A 222 -9.93 7.03 15.68
C VAL A 222 -11.16 6.24 15.22
N PRO A 223 -12.25 6.90 14.76
CA PRO A 223 -13.48 6.22 14.38
C PRO A 223 -13.39 5.56 12.99
N VAL A 224 -12.45 4.64 12.84
CA VAL A 224 -12.25 3.88 11.60
C VAL A 224 -13.45 2.97 11.36
N PRO A 225 -14.14 3.05 10.18
CA PRO A 225 -15.24 2.16 9.85
C PRO A 225 -14.79 0.71 9.68
N ALA A 226 -15.72 -0.23 9.68
CA ALA A 226 -15.43 -1.64 9.37
C ALA A 226 -14.94 -1.76 7.92
N PHE A 227 -13.81 -2.43 7.71
CA PHE A 227 -13.20 -2.56 6.38
C PHE A 227 -12.56 -3.92 6.12
N ASP A 228 -12.31 -4.67 7.16
CA ASP A 228 -11.56 -5.93 7.14
C ASP A 228 -12.49 -7.16 7.19
N PHE A 229 -12.00 -8.29 7.67
CA PHE A 229 -12.80 -9.51 7.79
C PHE A 229 -13.92 -9.41 8.83
N GLU A 230 -14.04 -8.31 9.58
CA GLU A 230 -15.24 -7.98 10.34
C GLU A 230 -16.47 -7.83 9.42
N VAL A 231 -16.28 -7.37 8.18
CA VAL A 231 -17.30 -7.35 7.13
C VAL A 231 -17.42 -8.75 6.49
N PRO A 232 -18.54 -9.48 6.68
CA PRO A 232 -18.66 -10.89 6.29
C PRO A 232 -18.44 -11.16 4.78
N GLN A 233 -18.70 -10.17 3.95
CA GLN A 233 -18.62 -10.28 2.49
C GLN A 233 -17.21 -10.05 1.91
N VAL A 234 -16.25 -9.64 2.72
CA VAL A 234 -14.85 -9.50 2.28
C VAL A 234 -14.25 -10.89 2.08
N HIS A 235 -13.87 -11.22 0.85
CA HIS A 235 -13.29 -12.50 0.48
C HIS A 235 -11.77 -12.51 0.65
N SER A 236 -11.12 -11.39 0.29
CA SER A 236 -9.66 -11.26 0.39
C SER A 236 -9.23 -9.82 0.64
N MET A 237 -8.01 -9.67 1.15
CA MET A 237 -7.39 -8.38 1.42
C MET A 237 -5.93 -8.38 0.98
N SER A 238 -5.43 -7.23 0.51
CA SER A 238 -3.99 -6.95 0.38
C SER A 238 -3.56 -5.96 1.47
N ALA A 239 -2.42 -6.22 2.14
CA ALA A 239 -1.90 -5.37 3.21
C ALA A 239 -0.37 -5.33 3.20
N ASP A 240 0.23 -4.12 3.07
CA ASP A 240 1.67 -3.97 2.91
C ASP A 240 2.40 -3.79 4.25
N LEU A 241 3.19 -4.80 4.61
CA LEU A 241 4.10 -4.73 5.76
C LEU A 241 5.19 -3.66 5.56
N HIS A 242 5.68 -3.48 4.34
CA HIS A 242 6.72 -2.51 4.01
C HIS A 242 6.24 -1.05 3.90
N LYS A 243 4.93 -0.81 4.18
CA LYS A 243 4.37 0.53 4.39
C LYS A 243 4.24 0.78 5.89
N TYR A 244 3.05 0.80 6.42
CA TYR A 244 2.82 1.07 7.85
C TYR A 244 3.04 -0.13 8.78
N GLY A 245 3.43 -1.29 8.25
CA GLY A 245 4.06 -2.33 9.04
C GLY A 245 5.52 -2.03 9.37
N TYR A 246 6.08 -0.97 8.78
CA TYR A 246 7.46 -0.52 8.98
C TYR A 246 8.52 -1.60 8.74
N CYS A 247 8.23 -2.55 7.86
CA CYS A 247 9.14 -3.63 7.51
C CYS A 247 10.04 -3.26 6.32
N ALA A 248 11.09 -4.02 6.11
CA ALA A 248 11.94 -3.87 4.94
C ALA A 248 11.15 -4.04 3.64
N LYS A 249 11.55 -3.35 2.57
CA LYS A 249 10.92 -3.48 1.25
C LYS A 249 10.96 -4.93 0.77
N GLY A 250 9.94 -5.33 0.02
CA GLY A 250 9.73 -6.71 -0.42
C GLY A 250 8.82 -7.52 0.51
N ALA A 251 8.04 -6.86 1.38
CA ALA A 251 7.12 -7.50 2.32
C ALA A 251 5.69 -6.93 2.21
N SER A 252 4.76 -7.75 1.80
CA SER A 252 3.32 -7.51 1.77
C SER A 252 2.59 -8.81 2.12
N THR A 253 1.30 -8.75 2.36
CA THR A 253 0.46 -9.94 2.58
C THR A 253 -0.77 -9.88 1.69
N VAL A 254 -1.19 -11.05 1.19
CA VAL A 254 -2.51 -11.28 0.66
C VAL A 254 -3.21 -12.29 1.54
N LEU A 255 -4.35 -11.91 2.08
CA LEU A 255 -5.11 -12.64 3.07
C LEU A 255 -6.48 -13.04 2.49
N PHE A 256 -6.96 -14.20 2.90
CA PHE A 256 -8.23 -14.77 2.44
C PHE A 256 -9.08 -15.20 3.63
N ARG A 257 -10.38 -15.02 3.52
CA ARG A 257 -11.34 -15.40 4.55
C ARG A 257 -11.33 -16.89 4.88
N SER A 258 -11.00 -17.75 3.90
CA SER A 258 -10.99 -19.20 4.11
C SER A 258 -10.01 -19.93 3.20
N GLU A 259 -9.61 -21.13 3.60
CA GLU A 259 -8.82 -22.05 2.77
C GLU A 259 -9.55 -22.42 1.48
N ASP A 260 -10.91 -22.49 1.47
CA ASP A 260 -11.71 -22.76 0.28
C ASP A 260 -11.55 -21.68 -0.80
N LEU A 261 -11.27 -20.44 -0.40
CA LEU A 261 -10.96 -19.35 -1.32
C LEU A 261 -9.48 -19.38 -1.70
N TYR A 262 -8.61 -19.59 -0.73
CA TYR A 262 -7.16 -19.58 -0.92
C TYR A 262 -6.68 -20.69 -1.86
N GLN A 263 -7.32 -21.87 -1.90
CA GLN A 263 -6.90 -23.01 -2.73
C GLN A 263 -6.72 -22.66 -4.22
N TYR A 264 -7.38 -21.61 -4.70
CA TYR A 264 -7.25 -21.11 -6.09
C TYR A 264 -6.03 -20.20 -6.29
N MET A 265 -5.30 -19.84 -5.24
CA MET A 265 -4.16 -18.95 -5.34
C MET A 265 -2.88 -19.64 -5.81
N PRO A 266 -2.45 -20.80 -5.26
CA PRO A 266 -1.21 -21.43 -5.66
C PRO A 266 -1.23 -21.89 -7.11
N PHE A 267 -0.08 -21.76 -7.78
CA PHE A 267 0.22 -22.54 -8.97
C PHE A 267 0.70 -23.91 -8.54
N ASP A 268 0.06 -24.96 -9.04
CA ASP A 268 0.36 -26.34 -8.71
C ASP A 268 0.54 -27.15 -10.00
N MET A 269 1.74 -27.70 -10.23
CA MET A 269 2.10 -28.46 -11.43
C MET A 269 2.94 -29.68 -11.07
N ALA A 270 2.41 -30.86 -11.39
CA ALA A 270 3.10 -32.13 -11.21
C ALA A 270 3.71 -32.69 -12.52
N GLY A 271 3.25 -32.22 -13.66
CA GLY A 271 3.52 -32.84 -14.98
C GLY A 271 4.73 -32.27 -15.73
N TRP A 272 5.85 -32.01 -15.04
CA TRP A 272 7.10 -31.59 -15.67
C TRP A 272 8.26 -32.55 -15.32
N SER A 273 9.45 -32.41 -15.91
CA SER A 273 10.60 -33.31 -15.74
C SER A 273 11.29 -33.23 -14.38
N GLY A 274 11.02 -32.18 -13.60
CA GLY A 274 11.50 -32.05 -12.22
C GLY A 274 10.50 -32.57 -11.19
N ALA A 275 10.73 -32.28 -9.91
CA ALA A 275 9.79 -32.60 -8.85
C ALA A 275 8.51 -31.72 -8.95
N PRO A 276 7.36 -32.16 -8.43
CA PRO A 276 6.14 -31.34 -8.36
C PRO A 276 6.42 -29.98 -7.74
N MET A 277 5.89 -28.93 -8.36
CA MET A 277 6.08 -27.56 -7.92
C MET A 277 4.74 -26.93 -7.53
N LYS A 278 4.68 -26.41 -6.31
CA LYS A 278 3.54 -25.62 -5.82
C LYS A 278 4.05 -24.31 -5.25
N THR A 279 3.59 -23.19 -5.82
CA THR A 279 3.98 -21.85 -5.37
C THR A 279 2.77 -20.95 -5.20
N PRO A 280 2.67 -20.25 -4.04
CA PRO A 280 1.52 -19.35 -3.77
C PRO A 280 1.71 -17.94 -4.33
N THR A 281 2.87 -17.57 -4.85
CA THR A 281 3.22 -16.21 -5.28
C THR A 281 3.54 -16.15 -6.77
N LEU A 282 3.52 -14.94 -7.36
CA LEU A 282 3.90 -14.73 -8.75
C LEU A 282 5.37 -15.14 -9.00
N ALA A 283 6.26 -14.79 -8.08
CA ALA A 283 7.66 -15.24 -8.11
C ALA A 283 7.79 -16.59 -7.41
N GLY A 284 8.67 -17.47 -7.90
CA GLY A 284 9.00 -18.72 -7.21
C GLY A 284 9.88 -18.43 -5.98
N THR A 285 11.08 -17.92 -6.19
CA THR A 285 11.99 -17.49 -5.14
C THR A 285 11.44 -16.28 -4.39
N ARG A 286 11.43 -16.37 -3.05
CA ARG A 286 11.08 -15.24 -2.17
C ARG A 286 12.24 -14.99 -1.21
N PRO A 287 12.65 -13.70 -1.02
CA PRO A 287 13.81 -13.34 -0.20
C PRO A 287 13.53 -13.63 1.28
N GLY A 288 14.36 -14.47 1.90
CA GLY A 288 14.26 -14.79 3.31
C GLY A 288 14.43 -13.57 4.20
N GLY A 289 15.33 -12.65 3.82
CA GLY A 289 15.55 -11.41 4.55
C GLY A 289 14.30 -10.55 4.70
N ALA A 290 13.41 -10.48 3.69
CA ALA A 290 12.16 -9.72 3.80
C ALA A 290 11.17 -10.35 4.79
N ILE A 291 11.09 -11.69 4.81
CA ILE A 291 10.21 -12.44 5.72
C ILE A 291 10.70 -12.30 7.17
N SER A 292 12.00 -12.53 7.40
CA SER A 292 12.60 -12.42 8.74
C SER A 292 12.55 -11.01 9.30
N ALA A 293 12.80 -9.99 8.47
CA ALA A 293 12.69 -8.59 8.88
C ALA A 293 11.25 -8.22 9.24
N ALA A 294 10.25 -8.72 8.50
CA ALA A 294 8.84 -8.52 8.83
C ALA A 294 8.50 -9.14 10.19
N TRP A 295 8.86 -10.39 10.40
CA TRP A 295 8.66 -11.09 11.68
C TRP A 295 9.33 -10.35 12.84
N ALA A 296 10.58 -9.92 12.67
CA ALA A 296 11.35 -9.23 13.69
C ALA A 296 10.74 -7.87 14.08
N VAL A 297 10.33 -7.06 13.09
CA VAL A 297 9.72 -5.74 13.34
C VAL A 297 8.38 -5.89 14.04
N MET A 298 7.51 -6.82 13.60
CA MET A 298 6.21 -7.04 14.22
C MET A 298 6.36 -7.48 15.69
N ASN A 299 7.28 -8.39 15.99
CA ASN A 299 7.55 -8.84 17.37
C ASN A 299 8.22 -7.75 18.23
N SER A 300 9.08 -6.91 17.64
CA SER A 300 9.80 -5.87 18.38
C SER A 300 8.90 -4.68 18.73
N LEU A 301 7.99 -4.29 17.84
CA LEU A 301 7.03 -3.22 18.10
C LEU A 301 5.87 -3.72 18.99
N GLY A 302 5.34 -4.89 18.66
CA GLY A 302 4.11 -5.37 19.28
C GLY A 302 2.96 -4.36 19.14
N VAL A 303 1.83 -4.63 19.77
CA VAL A 303 0.65 -3.75 19.72
C VAL A 303 0.95 -2.34 20.25
N VAL A 304 1.70 -2.25 21.35
CA VAL A 304 2.01 -0.97 22.00
C VAL A 304 2.85 -0.09 21.08
N GLY A 305 3.96 -0.63 20.54
CA GLY A 305 4.84 0.14 19.67
C GLY A 305 4.16 0.59 18.37
N TYR A 306 3.31 -0.27 17.76
CA TYR A 306 2.52 0.15 16.61
C TYR A 306 1.52 1.25 16.97
N ARG A 307 0.82 1.15 18.10
CA ARG A 307 -0.12 2.19 18.55
C ARG A 307 0.57 3.53 18.74
N GLU A 308 1.75 3.55 19.35
CA GLU A 308 2.57 4.77 19.53
C GLU A 308 2.96 5.37 18.16
N LYS A 309 3.50 4.57 17.27
CA LYS A 309 3.94 5.03 15.93
C LYS A 309 2.76 5.55 15.10
N GLN A 310 1.63 4.82 15.09
CA GLN A 310 0.44 5.23 14.31
C GLN A 310 -0.27 6.42 14.95
N GLY A 311 -0.29 6.53 16.28
CA GLY A 311 -0.79 7.70 17.00
C GLY A 311 -0.03 8.96 16.59
N LEU A 312 1.31 8.90 16.61
CA LEU A 312 2.16 10.02 16.18
C LEU A 312 1.90 10.43 14.72
N VAL A 313 1.63 9.48 13.83
CA VAL A 313 1.27 9.79 12.43
C VAL A 313 -0.10 10.46 12.34
N CYS A 314 -1.09 10.02 13.10
CA CYS A 314 -2.42 10.67 13.15
C CYS A 314 -2.31 12.11 13.67
N GLU A 315 -1.60 12.34 14.77
CA GLU A 315 -1.35 13.67 15.32
C GLU A 315 -0.62 14.58 14.32
N THR A 316 0.36 14.02 13.60
CA THR A 316 1.10 14.77 12.56
C THR A 316 0.17 15.15 11.40
N ARG A 317 -0.71 14.23 10.96
CA ARG A 317 -1.72 14.53 9.95
C ARG A 317 -2.65 15.66 10.39
N GLU A 318 -3.15 15.62 11.62
CA GLU A 318 -4.00 16.66 12.18
C GLU A 318 -3.31 18.03 12.19
N ARG A 319 -2.04 18.08 12.60
CA ARG A 319 -1.23 19.30 12.53
C ARG A 319 -1.08 19.83 11.10
N ILE A 320 -0.86 18.93 10.13
CA ILE A 320 -0.82 19.28 8.70
C ILE A 320 -2.16 19.85 8.26
N GLU A 321 -3.28 19.18 8.55
CA GLU A 321 -4.64 19.66 8.18
C GLU A 321 -4.94 21.04 8.75
N GLU A 322 -4.66 21.27 10.02
CA GLU A 322 -4.82 22.58 10.64
C GLU A 322 -3.91 23.62 10.00
N GLY A 323 -2.65 23.27 9.74
CA GLY A 323 -1.68 24.17 9.12
C GLY A 323 -2.09 24.56 7.71
N VAL A 324 -2.45 23.62 6.85
CA VAL A 324 -2.85 23.92 5.47
C VAL A 324 -4.15 24.70 5.41
N LYS A 325 -5.12 24.46 6.31
CA LYS A 325 -6.34 25.25 6.43
C LYS A 325 -6.03 26.71 6.78
N ARG A 326 -5.08 26.97 7.70
CA ARG A 326 -4.62 28.34 8.02
C ARG A 326 -3.98 29.04 6.82
N LEU A 327 -3.35 28.28 5.92
CA LEU A 327 -2.75 28.78 4.68
C LEU A 327 -3.75 28.89 3.52
N GLY A 328 -5.05 28.69 3.77
CA GLY A 328 -6.11 28.84 2.76
C GLY A 328 -6.37 27.61 1.90
N PHE A 329 -5.79 26.46 2.22
CA PHE A 329 -6.08 25.23 1.51
C PHE A 329 -7.35 24.54 1.99
N GLU A 330 -7.96 23.78 1.10
CA GLU A 330 -9.04 22.82 1.37
C GLU A 330 -8.46 21.43 1.47
N VAL A 331 -8.75 20.70 2.56
CA VAL A 331 -8.47 19.27 2.69
C VAL A 331 -9.55 18.48 1.96
N LEU A 332 -9.18 17.47 1.18
CA LEU A 332 -10.11 16.67 0.40
C LEU A 332 -10.69 15.52 1.25
N GLY A 333 -12.02 15.49 1.35
CA GLY A 333 -12.74 14.50 2.12
C GLY A 333 -12.43 14.55 3.63
N ASN A 334 -12.45 13.37 4.27
CA ASN A 334 -12.16 13.22 5.69
C ASN A 334 -11.12 12.10 5.92
N PRO A 335 -9.83 12.33 5.65
CA PRO A 335 -8.80 11.33 5.84
C PRO A 335 -8.61 11.02 7.34
N MET A 336 -8.50 9.75 7.68
CA MET A 336 -8.41 9.30 9.08
C MET A 336 -7.04 8.73 9.45
N LEU A 337 -6.25 8.35 8.45
CA LEU A 337 -4.97 7.66 8.63
C LEU A 337 -3.78 8.56 8.25
N GLY A 338 -2.70 8.00 7.74
CA GLY A 338 -1.47 8.73 7.46
C GLY A 338 -1.40 9.41 6.07
N LEU A 339 -2.49 9.44 5.31
CA LEU A 339 -2.56 10.10 4.01
C LEU A 339 -3.43 11.36 4.10
N VAL A 340 -3.02 12.41 3.42
CA VAL A 340 -3.83 13.64 3.29
C VAL A 340 -3.60 14.27 1.92
N ALA A 341 -4.69 14.66 1.25
CA ALA A 341 -4.67 15.44 0.03
C ALA A 341 -5.35 16.79 0.27
N PHE A 342 -4.77 17.84 -0.28
CA PHE A 342 -5.28 19.21 -0.10
C PHE A 342 -4.96 20.08 -1.31
N ARG A 343 -5.82 21.06 -1.58
CA ARG A 343 -5.68 21.99 -2.71
C ARG A 343 -5.88 23.43 -2.28
N HIS A 344 -5.23 24.35 -3.00
CA HIS A 344 -5.48 25.77 -2.83
C HIS A 344 -6.54 26.23 -3.86
N PRO A 345 -7.58 26.99 -3.46
CA PRO A 345 -8.64 27.40 -4.39
C PRO A 345 -8.14 28.30 -5.53
N ASP A 346 -7.18 29.20 -5.24
CA ASP A 346 -6.70 30.21 -6.17
C ASP A 346 -5.42 29.82 -6.92
N HIS A 347 -4.67 28.79 -6.47
CA HIS A 347 -3.37 28.45 -7.01
C HIS A 347 -3.29 26.97 -7.39
N HIS A 348 -2.80 26.72 -8.59
CA HIS A 348 -2.71 25.36 -9.12
C HIS A 348 -1.71 24.49 -8.34
N ALA A 349 -2.14 23.33 -7.88
CA ALA A 349 -1.35 22.42 -7.04
C ALA A 349 0.02 22.06 -7.61
N PHE A 350 0.12 21.85 -8.94
CA PHE A 350 1.41 21.54 -9.58
C PHE A 350 2.41 22.72 -9.58
N ALA A 351 1.94 23.96 -9.53
CA ALA A 351 2.81 25.12 -9.38
C ALA A 351 3.38 25.17 -7.95
N ILE A 352 2.53 24.98 -6.94
CA ILE A 352 2.96 24.91 -5.54
C ILE A 352 3.89 23.70 -5.32
N TYR A 353 3.57 22.54 -5.92
CA TYR A 353 4.43 21.36 -5.87
C TYR A 353 5.84 21.65 -6.39
N GLY A 354 5.96 22.37 -7.52
CA GLY A 354 7.25 22.76 -8.07
C GLY A 354 8.09 23.61 -7.12
N GLU A 355 7.46 24.51 -6.35
CA GLU A 355 8.15 25.34 -5.36
C GLU A 355 8.56 24.55 -4.11
N ILE A 356 7.66 23.71 -3.59
CA ILE A 356 7.97 22.87 -2.42
C ILE A 356 9.07 21.85 -2.75
N TYR A 357 9.08 21.31 -3.98
CA TYR A 357 10.15 20.44 -4.47
C TYR A 357 11.52 21.17 -4.53
N ARG A 358 11.56 22.39 -5.02
CA ARG A 358 12.79 23.21 -5.04
C ARG A 358 13.32 23.56 -3.65
N ARG A 359 12.45 23.52 -2.62
CA ARG A 359 12.80 23.66 -1.20
C ARG A 359 13.25 22.35 -0.56
N GLY A 360 13.40 21.28 -1.37
CA GLY A 360 13.94 19.99 -0.94
C GLY A 360 12.91 19.00 -0.42
N TRP A 361 11.60 19.26 -0.60
CA TRP A 361 10.55 18.33 -0.22
C TRP A 361 10.15 17.45 -1.40
N PHE A 362 10.21 16.15 -1.21
CA PHE A 362 9.71 15.18 -2.17
C PHE A 362 8.35 14.65 -1.68
N THR A 363 7.27 15.12 -2.30
CA THR A 363 5.90 14.74 -1.97
C THR A 363 5.22 14.14 -3.21
N SER A 364 3.90 14.02 -3.19
CA SER A 364 3.11 13.56 -4.33
C SER A 364 2.06 14.60 -4.71
N VAL A 365 1.38 14.36 -5.82
CA VAL A 365 0.23 15.14 -6.28
C VAL A 365 -0.86 14.20 -6.78
N THR A 366 -2.11 14.67 -6.76
CA THR A 366 -3.24 14.04 -7.45
C THR A 366 -3.62 14.84 -8.68
N LYS A 367 -4.33 14.22 -9.62
CA LYS A 367 -4.79 14.88 -10.85
C LYS A 367 -6.25 15.29 -10.77
N GLU A 368 -7.07 14.55 -10.08
CA GLU A 368 -8.53 14.69 -10.05
C GLU A 368 -9.06 14.64 -8.62
N PRO A 369 -9.30 15.82 -8.01
CA PRO A 369 -8.87 17.14 -8.44
C PRO A 369 -7.37 17.36 -8.29
N PRO A 370 -6.74 18.31 -9.01
CA PRO A 370 -5.33 18.62 -8.83
C PRO A 370 -5.04 19.07 -7.40
N SER A 371 -4.22 18.29 -6.66
CA SER A 371 -3.97 18.50 -5.24
C SER A 371 -2.54 18.15 -4.86
N LEU A 372 -2.04 18.71 -3.79
CA LEU A 372 -0.87 18.19 -3.08
C LEU A 372 -1.28 16.97 -2.29
N HIS A 373 -0.39 15.99 -2.19
CA HIS A 373 -0.65 14.74 -1.51
C HIS A 373 0.56 14.33 -0.66
N LEU A 374 0.31 13.99 0.60
CA LEU A 374 1.31 13.50 1.54
C LEU A 374 0.93 12.11 2.04
N MET A 375 1.94 11.24 2.15
CA MET A 375 1.88 9.98 2.85
C MET A 375 2.88 10.05 4.00
N LEU A 376 2.36 10.28 5.19
CA LEU A 376 3.14 10.60 6.38
C LEU A 376 3.74 9.34 7.02
N SER A 377 4.83 9.51 7.74
CA SER A 377 5.45 8.48 8.59
C SER A 377 5.85 9.12 9.93
N PRO A 378 6.20 8.37 10.98
CA PRO A 378 6.57 8.94 12.27
C PRO A 378 7.64 10.03 12.20
N LYS A 379 8.59 9.94 11.29
CA LYS A 379 9.65 10.95 11.11
C LYS A 379 9.13 12.34 10.76
N HIS A 380 7.95 12.45 10.13
CA HIS A 380 7.39 13.74 9.75
C HIS A 380 6.94 14.58 10.95
N ALA A 381 6.71 13.98 12.12
CA ALA A 381 6.40 14.71 13.35
C ALA A 381 7.49 15.73 13.73
N GLU A 382 8.75 15.44 13.39
CA GLU A 382 9.90 16.30 13.71
C GLU A 382 10.02 17.50 12.75
N VAL A 383 9.42 17.43 11.55
CA VAL A 383 9.64 18.41 10.48
C VAL A 383 8.35 19.05 9.95
N VAL A 384 7.22 18.83 10.61
CA VAL A 384 5.92 19.35 10.15
C VAL A 384 5.88 20.88 10.11
N ASP A 385 6.53 21.56 11.06
CA ASP A 385 6.56 23.04 11.12
C ASP A 385 7.43 23.61 9.99
N ASP A 386 8.57 22.97 9.70
CA ASP A 386 9.42 23.33 8.55
C ASP A 386 8.65 23.16 7.22
N TYR A 387 7.89 22.04 7.09
CA TYR A 387 7.06 21.81 5.91
C TYR A 387 6.00 22.90 5.72
N LEU A 388 5.30 23.27 6.78
CA LEU A 388 4.27 24.31 6.72
C LEU A 388 4.83 25.68 6.38
N ALA A 389 5.99 26.04 6.95
CA ALA A 389 6.69 27.29 6.63
C ALA A 389 7.14 27.34 5.16
N ASP A 390 7.72 26.26 4.66
CA ASP A 390 8.14 26.13 3.27
C ASP A 390 6.93 26.12 2.31
N LEU A 391 5.78 25.55 2.73
CA LEU A 391 4.54 25.58 1.97
C LEU A 391 3.98 27.01 1.86
N GLU A 392 3.95 27.75 2.97
CA GLU A 392 3.55 29.17 2.98
C GLU A 392 4.40 30.01 2.03
N ALA A 393 5.73 29.88 2.12
CA ALA A 393 6.65 30.56 1.23
C ALA A 393 6.48 30.14 -0.24
N SER A 394 6.12 28.89 -0.51
CA SER A 394 5.82 28.39 -1.85
C SER A 394 4.56 29.00 -2.43
N VAL A 395 3.49 29.09 -1.63
CA VAL A 395 2.24 29.78 -2.02
C VAL A 395 2.52 31.25 -2.34
N ALA A 396 3.27 31.95 -1.48
CA ALA A 396 3.62 33.37 -1.73
C ALA A 396 4.43 33.55 -3.03
N THR A 397 5.36 32.62 -3.33
CA THR A 397 6.12 32.65 -4.59
C THR A 397 5.21 32.48 -5.81
N VAL A 398 4.27 31.54 -5.76
CA VAL A 398 3.30 31.28 -6.83
C VAL A 398 2.37 32.48 -7.01
N ALA A 399 1.83 33.03 -5.91
CA ALA A 399 0.96 34.22 -5.91
C ALA A 399 1.64 35.44 -6.50
N GLY A 400 2.95 35.62 -6.24
CA GLY A 400 3.76 36.69 -6.80
C GLY A 400 4.14 36.55 -8.28
N GLY A 401 3.72 35.45 -8.95
CA GLY A 401 4.08 35.17 -10.33
C GLY A 401 5.56 34.81 -10.55
N LEU A 402 6.27 34.48 -9.48
CA LEU A 402 7.71 34.19 -9.45
C LEU A 402 8.02 32.68 -9.55
N ALA A 403 7.00 31.85 -9.79
CA ALA A 403 7.16 30.40 -9.86
C ALA A 403 8.18 30.01 -10.95
N GLY A 404 9.11 29.15 -10.59
CA GLY A 404 10.10 28.60 -11.51
C GLY A 404 9.49 27.63 -12.54
N PRO A 405 10.31 27.01 -13.41
CA PRO A 405 9.83 26.08 -14.43
C PRO A 405 9.05 24.91 -13.82
N LYS A 406 8.06 24.38 -14.57
CA LYS A 406 7.25 23.24 -14.15
C LYS A 406 8.13 22.05 -13.79
N VAL A 407 7.94 21.50 -12.61
CA VAL A 407 8.49 20.20 -12.21
C VAL A 407 7.48 19.12 -12.64
N GLU A 408 7.99 18.09 -13.32
CA GLU A 408 7.14 16.99 -13.74
C GLU A 408 6.84 16.09 -12.52
N ALA A 409 5.57 16.07 -12.11
CA ALA A 409 5.12 15.18 -11.07
C ALA A 409 4.68 13.85 -11.70
N ARG A 410 5.43 12.78 -11.43
CA ARG A 410 5.10 11.42 -11.83
C ARG A 410 4.91 10.55 -10.59
N TYR A 411 4.00 9.58 -10.67
CA TYR A 411 3.85 8.59 -9.60
C TYR A 411 5.02 7.60 -9.58
N SER A 412 5.63 7.33 -10.74
CA SER A 412 6.85 6.52 -10.91
C SER A 412 7.44 6.73 -12.30
#